data_0b1cf1707e0b186cede43de68f577f64
#
_entry.id   0b1cf1707e0b186cede43de68f577f64
#
_cell.length_a   1.000
_cell.length_b   1.000
_cell.length_c   1.000
_cell.angle_alpha   90.00
_cell.angle_beta   90.00
_cell.angle_gamma   90.00
#
_symmetry.space_group_name_H-M   'P 1'
#
loop_
_entity.id
_entity.type
_entity.pdbx_description
1 polymer ?
#
loop_
_entity_poly.entity_id
_entity_poly.type
_entity_poly.pdbx_seq_one_letter_code
_entity_poly.pdbx_strand_id
1 'polypeptide(L)'
;MIPSAFPPKSEMARLTARALLEIRAVHFNADTPFTLASGLPSPTYIDCRKLISHPRIRSVLMDFLAVTVMRDAGFEAFDNIAGGETAGIPFAALIAERLALPMTYVRKKPKGYGRNARIEGDMTPGQRVLLVEDLTTDGGSKLSFVDAIRETGASCAHTAVIFYYGIFPETEQRLEGHGIALHHLCTWWDVLAEARLQGSFDAATLTEVEAFLAAPREWQEARKSP
;
A
#
# COMPACT_ATOMS: atom_id res chain seq x y z
N MET A 1 18.19 -9.12 -9.62
CA MET A 1 16.82 -9.49 -10.05
C MET A 1 16.63 -9.06 -11.49
N ILE A 2 15.98 -9.87 -12.35
CA ILE A 2 15.75 -9.56 -13.78
C ILE A 2 14.24 -9.35 -13.98
N PRO A 3 13.75 -8.11 -14.15
CA PRO A 3 12.32 -7.82 -14.22
C PRO A 3 11.56 -8.54 -15.36
N SER A 4 12.22 -8.83 -16.47
CA SER A 4 11.63 -9.54 -17.61
C SER A 4 11.30 -11.02 -17.32
N ALA A 5 11.89 -11.62 -16.29
CA ALA A 5 11.60 -12.99 -15.86
C ALA A 5 10.34 -13.11 -14.99
N PHE A 6 9.75 -12.01 -14.60
CA PHE A 6 8.55 -11.98 -13.75
C PHE A 6 7.27 -11.85 -14.58
N PRO A 7 6.13 -12.33 -14.04
CA PRO A 7 4.84 -12.23 -14.70
C PRO A 7 4.45 -10.78 -15.02
N PRO A 8 3.47 -10.56 -15.92
CA PRO A 8 2.90 -9.23 -16.14
C PRO A 8 2.18 -8.71 -14.88
N LYS A 9 1.97 -7.39 -14.79
CA LYS A 9 1.33 -6.74 -13.63
C LYS A 9 0.00 -7.37 -13.24
N SER A 10 -0.85 -7.66 -14.21
CA SER A 10 -2.16 -8.29 -13.97
C SER A 10 -2.06 -9.65 -13.28
N GLU A 11 -1.08 -10.46 -13.66
CA GLU A 11 -0.87 -11.76 -13.02
C GLU A 11 -0.26 -11.62 -11.63
N MET A 12 0.67 -10.68 -11.43
CA MET A 12 1.18 -10.36 -10.10
C MET A 12 0.06 -9.83 -9.17
N ALA A 13 -0.85 -9.01 -9.69
CA ALA A 13 -2.01 -8.53 -8.94
C ALA A 13 -2.93 -9.68 -8.51
N ARG A 14 -3.28 -10.58 -9.44
CA ARG A 14 -4.08 -11.77 -9.17
C ARG A 14 -3.44 -12.68 -8.11
N LEU A 15 -2.14 -12.96 -8.25
CA LEU A 15 -1.40 -13.79 -7.29
C LEU A 15 -1.30 -13.11 -5.91
N THR A 16 -1.17 -11.79 -5.87
CA THR A 16 -1.19 -11.01 -4.61
C THR A 16 -2.54 -11.10 -3.95
N ALA A 17 -3.63 -10.89 -4.69
CA ALA A 17 -5.00 -11.03 -4.19
C ALA A 17 -5.25 -12.44 -3.61
N ARG A 18 -4.85 -13.47 -4.36
CA ARG A 18 -4.93 -14.87 -3.91
C ARG A 18 -4.18 -15.10 -2.61
N ALA A 19 -2.94 -14.61 -2.52
CA ALA A 19 -2.12 -14.75 -1.32
C ALA A 19 -2.74 -14.07 -0.09
N LEU A 20 -3.31 -12.87 -0.26
CA LEU A 20 -4.00 -12.14 0.81
C LEU A 20 -5.26 -12.87 1.29
N LEU A 21 -6.03 -13.49 0.38
CA LEU A 21 -7.18 -14.32 0.72
C LEU A 21 -6.75 -15.58 1.47
N GLU A 22 -5.70 -16.27 1.01
CA GLU A 22 -5.18 -17.51 1.61
C GLU A 22 -4.75 -17.31 3.07
N ILE A 23 -4.06 -16.21 3.38
CA ILE A 23 -3.66 -15.91 4.77
C ILE A 23 -4.77 -15.24 5.59
N ARG A 24 -5.97 -15.13 5.02
CA ARG A 24 -7.11 -14.46 5.66
C ARG A 24 -6.80 -13.03 6.08
N ALA A 25 -6.05 -12.30 5.26
CA ALA A 25 -5.82 -10.87 5.45
C ALA A 25 -7.02 -10.03 5.02
N VAL A 26 -7.88 -10.58 4.15
CA VAL A 26 -9.11 -9.96 3.63
C VAL A 26 -10.31 -10.48 4.40
N HIS A 27 -11.21 -9.57 4.74
CA HIS A 27 -12.49 -9.86 5.37
C HIS A 27 -13.61 -9.12 4.66
N PHE A 28 -14.68 -9.85 4.32
CA PHE A 28 -15.94 -9.30 3.82
C PHE A 28 -17.04 -9.55 4.84
N ASN A 29 -17.81 -8.52 5.15
CA ASN A 29 -18.99 -8.62 6.02
C ASN A 29 -20.03 -7.59 5.58
N ALA A 30 -21.04 -8.07 4.86
CA ALA A 30 -22.12 -7.23 4.33
C ALA A 30 -23.17 -6.92 5.40
N ASP A 31 -23.47 -7.90 6.28
CA ASP A 31 -24.54 -7.79 7.27
C ASP A 31 -24.14 -6.88 8.44
N THR A 32 -22.89 -6.98 8.87
CA THR A 32 -22.33 -6.18 9.97
C THR A 32 -21.04 -5.51 9.51
N PRO A 33 -21.13 -4.37 8.81
CA PRO A 33 -19.96 -3.69 8.26
C PRO A 33 -18.94 -3.30 9.33
N PHE A 34 -17.66 -3.31 8.92
CA PHE A 34 -16.55 -2.81 9.74
C PHE A 34 -16.65 -1.29 9.86
N THR A 35 -16.17 -0.75 10.99
CA THR A 35 -15.95 0.69 11.14
C THR A 35 -14.48 1.00 10.79
N LEU A 36 -14.27 1.80 9.76
CA LEU A 36 -12.94 2.27 9.37
C LEU A 36 -12.39 3.29 10.37
N ALA A 37 -11.09 3.59 10.31
CA ALA A 37 -10.45 4.61 11.14
C ALA A 37 -11.07 6.01 10.96
N SER A 38 -11.71 6.27 9.84
CA SER A 38 -12.49 7.48 9.55
C SER A 38 -13.84 7.53 10.28
N GLY A 39 -14.26 6.45 10.96
CA GLY A 39 -15.60 6.28 11.53
C GLY A 39 -16.66 5.84 10.53
N LEU A 40 -16.33 5.71 9.25
CA LEU A 40 -17.28 5.30 8.22
C LEU A 40 -17.42 3.79 8.13
N PRO A 41 -18.64 3.27 7.80
CA PRO A 41 -18.85 1.84 7.62
C PRO A 41 -18.21 1.34 6.32
N SER A 42 -17.77 0.07 6.33
CA SER A 42 -17.23 -0.63 5.16
C SER A 42 -17.56 -2.11 5.23
N PRO A 43 -18.06 -2.74 4.14
CA PRO A 43 -18.26 -4.18 4.09
C PRO A 43 -16.93 -4.92 3.88
N THR A 44 -15.83 -4.19 3.70
CA THR A 44 -14.50 -4.74 3.44
C THR A 44 -13.49 -4.27 4.49
N TYR A 45 -12.61 -5.17 4.90
CA TYR A 45 -11.46 -4.86 5.74
C TYR A 45 -10.24 -5.67 5.29
N ILE A 46 -9.06 -5.05 5.29
CA ILE A 46 -7.80 -5.71 4.97
C ILE A 46 -6.74 -5.41 6.03
N ASP A 47 -5.99 -6.44 6.41
CA ASP A 47 -4.82 -6.33 7.29
C ASP A 47 -3.57 -6.88 6.60
N CYS A 48 -2.90 -6.02 5.83
CA CYS A 48 -1.65 -6.35 5.14
C CYS A 48 -0.51 -6.69 6.12
N ARG A 49 -0.60 -6.27 7.39
CA ARG A 49 0.42 -6.57 8.41
C ARG A 49 0.53 -8.05 8.73
N LYS A 50 -0.52 -8.84 8.46
CA LYS A 50 -0.45 -10.31 8.55
C LYS A 50 0.68 -10.91 7.71
N LEU A 51 1.03 -10.28 6.59
CA LEU A 51 2.15 -10.70 5.75
C LEU A 51 3.48 -10.77 6.50
N ILE A 52 3.67 -9.98 7.56
CA ILE A 52 4.88 -10.01 8.40
C ILE A 52 5.12 -11.43 8.94
N SER A 53 4.06 -12.14 9.30
CA SER A 53 4.12 -13.49 9.87
C SER A 53 4.10 -14.63 8.83
N HIS A 54 4.02 -14.30 7.52
CA HIS A 54 3.98 -15.27 6.43
C HIS A 54 5.20 -15.13 5.50
N PRO A 55 6.42 -15.57 5.92
CA PRO A 55 7.67 -15.24 5.25
C PRO A 55 7.76 -15.71 3.80
N ARG A 56 7.18 -16.87 3.45
CA ARG A 56 7.19 -17.38 2.06
C ARG A 56 6.37 -16.50 1.12
N ILE A 57 5.13 -16.19 1.49
CA ILE A 57 4.24 -15.30 0.72
C ILE A 57 4.84 -13.88 0.68
N ARG A 58 5.21 -13.35 1.83
CA ARG A 58 5.84 -12.03 1.92
C ARG A 58 7.05 -11.89 0.99
N SER A 59 7.93 -12.91 0.94
CA SER A 59 9.10 -12.87 0.07
C SER A 59 8.71 -12.69 -1.39
N VAL A 60 7.76 -13.48 -1.88
CA VAL A 60 7.27 -13.38 -3.27
C VAL A 60 6.64 -12.01 -3.55
N LEU A 61 5.82 -11.49 -2.64
CA LEU A 61 5.19 -10.19 -2.84
C LEU A 61 6.21 -9.03 -2.82
N MET A 62 7.27 -9.14 -2.02
CA MET A 62 8.35 -8.15 -2.06
C MET A 62 9.16 -8.22 -3.36
N ASP A 63 9.34 -9.40 -3.93
CA ASP A 63 9.94 -9.54 -5.27
C ASP A 63 9.05 -8.88 -6.33
N PHE A 64 7.73 -9.11 -6.28
CA PHE A 64 6.78 -8.45 -7.18
C PHE A 64 6.81 -6.92 -7.03
N LEU A 65 6.84 -6.41 -5.81
CA LEU A 65 6.85 -4.97 -5.57
C LEU A 65 8.15 -4.32 -6.07
N ALA A 66 9.30 -4.93 -5.80
CA ALA A 66 10.59 -4.48 -6.30
C ALA A 66 10.61 -4.45 -7.84
N VAL A 67 10.12 -5.51 -8.49
CA VAL A 67 10.01 -5.57 -9.96
C VAL A 67 9.06 -4.52 -10.52
N THR A 68 7.91 -4.31 -9.87
CA THR A 68 6.94 -3.29 -10.26
C THR A 68 7.58 -1.90 -10.24
N VAL A 69 8.27 -1.57 -9.17
CA VAL A 69 8.96 -0.29 -9.01
C VAL A 69 10.07 -0.12 -10.06
N MET A 70 10.89 -1.14 -10.30
CA MET A 70 11.95 -1.08 -11.33
C MET A 70 11.39 -0.94 -12.75
N ARG A 71 10.26 -1.58 -13.07
CA ARG A 71 9.60 -1.44 -14.38
C ARG A 71 9.01 -0.06 -14.59
N ASP A 72 8.43 0.52 -13.56
CA ASP A 72 7.68 1.78 -13.66
C ASP A 72 8.58 3.01 -13.53
N ALA A 73 9.55 3.00 -12.62
CA ALA A 73 10.41 4.14 -12.33
C ALA A 73 11.81 4.02 -12.92
N GLY A 74 12.29 2.80 -13.21
CA GLY A 74 13.65 2.53 -13.71
C GLY A 74 14.55 1.90 -12.65
N PHE A 75 15.66 1.29 -13.13
CA PHE A 75 16.60 0.54 -12.27
C PHE A 75 17.37 1.42 -11.28
N GLU A 76 17.77 2.59 -11.73
CA GLU A 76 18.59 3.54 -10.96
C GLU A 76 17.76 4.76 -10.53
N ALA A 77 16.45 4.55 -10.24
CA ALA A 77 15.55 5.64 -9.90
C ALA A 77 15.72 6.15 -8.47
N PHE A 78 16.29 5.35 -7.57
CA PHE A 78 16.31 5.61 -6.14
C PHE A 78 17.70 5.47 -5.54
N ASP A 79 17.96 6.24 -4.47
CA ASP A 79 19.18 6.23 -3.68
C ASP A 79 18.93 5.74 -2.24
N ASN A 80 17.66 5.71 -1.81
CA ASN A 80 17.26 5.32 -0.45
C ASN A 80 15.80 4.80 -0.43
N ILE A 81 15.51 3.86 0.44
CA ILE A 81 14.16 3.33 0.67
C ILE A 81 13.70 3.77 2.07
N ALA A 82 12.57 4.46 2.15
CA ALA A 82 12.01 4.92 3.41
C ALA A 82 10.74 4.16 3.79
N GLY A 83 10.66 3.62 5.00
CA GLY A 83 9.43 3.00 5.53
C GLY A 83 8.60 3.99 6.33
N GLY A 84 7.28 4.07 6.10
CA GLY A 84 6.40 4.82 6.97
C GLY A 84 6.11 4.08 8.29
N GLU A 85 6.21 4.76 9.44
CA GLU A 85 5.89 4.17 10.75
C GLU A 85 4.40 3.84 10.83
N THR A 86 4.04 2.61 11.20
CA THR A 86 4.81 1.49 11.69
C THR A 86 4.84 0.36 10.65
N ALA A 87 3.77 0.20 9.87
CA ALA A 87 3.57 -0.96 9.00
C ALA A 87 4.50 -0.96 7.78
N GLY A 88 4.92 0.20 7.30
CA GLY A 88 5.85 0.31 6.18
C GLY A 88 7.28 -0.14 6.50
N ILE A 89 7.71 -0.07 7.77
CA ILE A 89 9.09 -0.35 8.16
C ILE A 89 9.57 -1.74 7.73
N PRO A 90 8.88 -2.85 8.06
CA PRO A 90 9.35 -4.18 7.68
C PRO A 90 9.35 -4.39 6.16
N PHE A 91 8.41 -3.83 5.44
CA PHE A 91 8.34 -3.94 3.98
C PHE A 91 9.43 -3.11 3.30
N ALA A 92 9.70 -1.90 3.80
CA ALA A 92 10.81 -1.06 3.33
C ALA A 92 12.16 -1.75 3.51
N ALA A 93 12.41 -2.38 4.65
CA ALA A 93 13.64 -3.14 4.90
C ALA A 93 13.84 -4.26 3.86
N LEU A 94 12.77 -5.00 3.56
CA LEU A 94 12.83 -6.09 2.59
C LEU A 94 12.98 -5.60 1.13
N ILE A 95 12.41 -4.45 0.79
CA ILE A 95 12.59 -3.83 -0.53
C ILE A 95 14.00 -3.26 -0.66
N ALA A 96 14.52 -2.59 0.38
CA ALA A 96 15.89 -2.07 0.40
C ALA A 96 16.92 -3.16 0.16
N GLU A 97 16.76 -4.32 0.81
CA GLU A 97 17.62 -5.49 0.59
C GLU A 97 17.56 -5.98 -0.87
N ARG A 98 16.37 -6.06 -1.48
CA ARG A 98 16.19 -6.52 -2.86
C ARG A 98 16.77 -5.57 -3.91
N LEU A 99 16.70 -4.29 -3.64
CA LEU A 99 17.23 -3.24 -4.51
C LEU A 99 18.70 -2.89 -4.19
N ALA A 100 19.28 -3.50 -3.15
CA ALA A 100 20.63 -3.20 -2.64
C ALA A 100 20.83 -1.71 -2.33
N LEU A 101 19.82 -1.10 -1.71
CA LEU A 101 19.81 0.33 -1.36
C LEU A 101 19.80 0.53 0.16
N PRO A 102 20.31 1.67 0.66
CA PRO A 102 20.14 2.09 2.05
C PRO A 102 18.66 2.14 2.46
N MET A 103 18.40 1.90 3.75
CA MET A 103 17.07 1.98 4.32
C MET A 103 17.02 3.00 5.45
N THR A 104 15.95 3.80 5.44
CA THR A 104 15.55 4.72 6.51
C THR A 104 14.09 4.47 6.89
N TYR A 105 13.60 5.09 7.98
CA TYR A 105 12.15 5.14 8.19
C TYR A 105 11.68 6.49 8.72
N VAL A 106 10.41 6.80 8.46
CA VAL A 106 9.78 8.08 8.81
C VAL A 106 8.79 7.86 9.93
N ARG A 107 8.99 8.58 11.03
CA ARG A 107 8.10 8.54 12.20
C ARG A 107 6.81 9.33 11.96
N LYS A 108 5.71 8.87 12.53
CA LYS A 108 4.43 9.61 12.53
C LYS A 108 4.55 10.95 13.27
N LYS A 109 5.32 10.95 14.36
CA LYS A 109 5.53 12.14 15.20
C LYS A 109 7.02 12.42 15.36
N PRO A 110 7.43 13.70 15.43
CA PRO A 110 8.81 14.06 15.71
C PRO A 110 9.28 13.50 17.07
N LYS A 111 10.59 13.18 17.16
CA LYS A 111 11.25 13.04 18.47
C LYS A 111 11.25 14.43 19.14
N GLY A 112 11.20 14.46 20.44
CA GLY A 112 11.38 15.72 21.20
C GLY A 112 12.82 16.29 21.16
N TYR A 113 13.75 15.67 20.41
CA TYR A 113 15.17 16.03 20.33
C TYR A 113 15.80 15.54 19.02
N GLY A 114 16.95 16.13 18.64
CA GLY A 114 17.77 15.72 17.48
C GLY A 114 17.45 16.47 16.18
N ARG A 115 18.40 16.36 15.22
CA ARG A 115 18.21 16.81 13.83
C ARG A 115 17.27 15.84 13.11
N ASN A 116 16.47 16.35 12.18
CA ASN A 116 15.54 15.55 11.39
C ASN A 116 14.66 14.65 12.27
N ALA A 117 13.96 15.24 13.22
CA ALA A 117 13.27 14.57 14.32
C ALA A 117 12.25 13.48 13.89
N ARG A 118 11.95 13.38 12.60
CA ARG A 118 11.07 12.35 12.01
C ARG A 118 11.79 11.27 11.22
N ILE A 119 13.07 11.41 10.90
CA ILE A 119 13.84 10.44 10.11
C ILE A 119 14.74 9.62 11.04
N GLU A 120 14.70 8.31 10.86
CA GLU A 120 15.62 7.36 11.48
C GLU A 120 16.47 6.69 10.41
N GLY A 121 17.77 6.61 10.68
CA GLY A 121 18.77 6.24 9.68
C GLY A 121 19.41 7.48 9.06
N ASP A 122 20.18 7.28 8.01
CA ASP A 122 20.94 8.33 7.33
C ASP A 122 20.28 8.73 6.01
N MET A 123 19.79 9.95 5.95
CA MET A 123 19.15 10.55 4.74
C MET A 123 19.83 11.90 4.46
N THR A 124 20.40 12.03 3.26
CA THR A 124 21.14 13.22 2.87
C THR A 124 20.38 14.03 1.81
N PRO A 125 20.58 15.37 1.78
CA PRO A 125 20.01 16.22 0.72
C PRO A 125 20.39 15.72 -0.69
N GLY A 126 19.44 15.81 -1.61
CA GLY A 126 19.61 15.39 -2.99
C GLY A 126 19.31 13.91 -3.26
N GLN A 127 19.20 13.06 -2.25
CA GLN A 127 18.77 11.66 -2.45
C GLN A 127 17.36 11.56 -3.04
N ARG A 128 17.16 10.58 -3.92
CA ARG A 128 15.86 10.19 -4.47
C ARG A 128 15.32 9.04 -3.62
N VAL A 129 14.21 9.27 -2.95
CA VAL A 129 13.67 8.35 -1.94
C VAL A 129 12.39 7.70 -2.43
N LEU A 130 12.31 6.37 -2.32
CA LEU A 130 11.07 5.62 -2.45
C LEU A 130 10.43 5.45 -1.07
N LEU A 131 9.20 5.97 -0.88
CA LEU A 131 8.42 5.70 0.33
C LEU A 131 7.68 4.36 0.19
N VAL A 132 7.85 3.46 1.15
CA VAL A 132 7.18 2.14 1.18
C VAL A 132 6.22 2.07 2.37
N GLU A 133 5.00 1.62 2.10
CA GLU A 133 3.95 1.38 3.08
C GLU A 133 3.25 0.04 2.81
N ASP A 134 2.41 -0.42 3.73
CA ASP A 134 1.63 -1.65 3.56
C ASP A 134 0.44 -1.46 2.61
N LEU A 135 -0.32 -0.38 2.80
CA LEU A 135 -1.50 -0.07 1.98
C LEU A 135 -1.72 1.44 1.82
N THR A 136 -2.57 1.79 0.87
CA THR A 136 -3.09 3.15 0.71
C THR A 136 -4.62 3.13 0.55
N THR A 137 -5.30 4.00 1.30
CA THR A 137 -6.74 4.26 1.18
C THR A 137 -6.95 5.59 0.45
N ASP A 138 -6.82 6.70 1.17
CA ASP A 138 -7.02 8.09 0.68
C ASP A 138 -5.70 8.88 0.49
N GLY A 139 -4.56 8.25 0.76
CA GLY A 139 -3.23 8.84 0.60
C GLY A 139 -2.81 9.86 1.67
N GLY A 140 -3.68 10.23 2.61
CA GLY A 140 -3.40 11.32 3.57
C GLY A 140 -2.17 11.11 4.43
N SER A 141 -1.97 9.91 5.01
CA SER A 141 -0.79 9.61 5.83
C SER A 141 0.53 9.67 5.04
N LYS A 142 0.48 9.31 3.74
CA LYS A 142 1.66 9.30 2.86
C LYS A 142 2.19 10.70 2.61
N LEU A 143 1.31 11.67 2.43
CA LEU A 143 1.73 13.07 2.25
C LEU A 143 2.55 13.57 3.43
N SER A 144 2.11 13.28 4.66
CA SER A 144 2.86 13.65 5.86
C SER A 144 4.26 13.00 5.93
N PHE A 145 4.43 11.77 5.44
CA PHE A 145 5.73 11.12 5.37
C PHE A 145 6.59 11.70 4.25
N VAL A 146 6.00 11.96 3.08
CA VAL A 146 6.68 12.60 1.95
C VAL A 146 7.19 14.00 2.33
N ASP A 147 6.38 14.79 3.01
CA ASP A 147 6.79 16.12 3.47
C ASP A 147 7.99 16.03 4.43
N ALA A 148 7.97 15.11 5.39
CA ALA A 148 9.10 14.89 6.30
C ALA A 148 10.39 14.46 5.58
N ILE A 149 10.28 13.68 4.49
CA ILE A 149 11.42 13.32 3.64
C ILE A 149 11.94 14.58 2.92
N ARG A 150 11.04 15.35 2.30
CA ARG A 150 11.39 16.57 1.54
C ARG A 150 12.01 17.66 2.43
N GLU A 151 11.61 17.76 3.70
CA GLU A 151 12.22 18.64 4.69
C GLU A 151 13.70 18.37 4.94
N THR A 152 14.21 17.17 4.64
CA THR A 152 15.65 16.86 4.71
C THR A 152 16.46 17.37 3.52
N GLY A 153 15.79 17.89 2.48
CA GLY A 153 16.39 18.23 1.20
C GLY A 153 16.49 17.07 0.21
N ALA A 154 15.96 15.88 0.58
CA ALA A 154 15.80 14.76 -0.33
C ALA A 154 14.54 14.93 -1.20
N SER A 155 14.48 14.23 -2.32
CA SER A 155 13.29 14.16 -3.17
C SER A 155 12.50 12.87 -2.88
N CYS A 156 11.17 12.97 -2.88
CA CYS A 156 10.27 11.81 -2.81
C CYS A 156 9.13 12.04 -3.80
N ALA A 157 9.23 11.39 -4.95
CA ALA A 157 8.26 11.46 -6.04
C ALA A 157 7.56 10.10 -6.27
N HIS A 158 7.87 9.09 -5.49
CA HIS A 158 7.33 7.74 -5.64
C HIS A 158 6.97 7.14 -4.28
N THR A 159 5.83 6.46 -4.24
CA THR A 159 5.43 5.61 -3.11
C THR A 159 5.03 4.23 -3.61
N ALA A 160 5.38 3.19 -2.85
CA ALA A 160 5.04 1.81 -3.17
C ALA A 160 4.27 1.16 -2.02
N VAL A 161 3.20 0.44 -2.37
CA VAL A 161 2.35 -0.27 -1.41
C VAL A 161 2.02 -1.67 -1.91
N ILE A 162 1.74 -2.59 -1.00
CA ILE A 162 1.25 -3.92 -1.36
C ILE A 162 -0.19 -3.81 -1.86
N PHE A 163 -1.01 -3.02 -1.17
CA PHE A 163 -2.44 -2.91 -1.45
C PHE A 163 -2.88 -1.45 -1.64
N TYR A 164 -3.60 -1.20 -2.72
CA TYR A 164 -4.27 0.07 -2.98
C TYR A 164 -5.78 -0.13 -2.99
N TYR A 165 -6.51 0.70 -2.27
CA TYR A 165 -7.98 0.60 -2.25
C TYR A 165 -8.58 0.76 -3.64
N GLY A 166 -8.12 1.75 -4.44
CA GLY A 166 -8.52 1.91 -5.85
C GLY A 166 -10.00 2.20 -6.07
N ILE A 167 -10.69 2.74 -5.06
CA ILE A 167 -12.14 3.02 -5.08
C ILE A 167 -12.46 4.49 -4.76
N PHE A 168 -11.45 5.29 -4.42
CA PHE A 168 -11.59 6.70 -4.11
C PHE A 168 -10.82 7.52 -5.16
N PRO A 169 -11.49 8.09 -6.18
CA PRO A 169 -10.82 8.81 -7.27
C PRO A 169 -10.03 10.03 -6.79
N GLU A 170 -10.42 10.63 -5.67
CA GLU A 170 -9.70 11.74 -5.04
C GLU A 170 -8.30 11.38 -4.56
N THR A 171 -7.99 10.07 -4.36
CA THR A 171 -6.66 9.62 -3.93
C THR A 171 -5.60 9.86 -4.99
N GLU A 172 -5.90 9.49 -6.23
CA GLU A 172 -4.97 9.68 -7.37
C GLU A 172 -4.73 11.17 -7.61
N GLN A 173 -5.79 11.97 -7.68
CA GLN A 173 -5.68 13.42 -7.85
C GLN A 173 -4.84 14.08 -6.74
N ARG A 174 -5.01 13.62 -5.51
CA ARG A 174 -4.24 14.11 -4.36
C ARG A 174 -2.75 13.78 -4.49
N LEU A 175 -2.41 12.54 -4.83
CA LEU A 175 -1.02 12.12 -4.99
C LEU A 175 -0.36 12.80 -6.19
N GLU A 176 -1.04 12.87 -7.33
CA GLU A 176 -0.57 13.57 -8.54
C GLU A 176 -0.35 15.06 -8.27
N GLY A 177 -1.29 15.72 -7.57
CA GLY A 177 -1.17 17.12 -7.17
C GLY A 177 0.04 17.42 -6.28
N HIS A 178 0.58 16.40 -5.60
CA HIS A 178 1.82 16.47 -4.81
C HIS A 178 3.04 15.93 -5.57
N GLY A 179 2.91 15.57 -6.85
CA GLY A 179 3.98 15.02 -7.68
C GLY A 179 4.45 13.65 -7.19
N ILE A 180 3.51 12.77 -6.79
CA ILE A 180 3.79 11.44 -6.27
C ILE A 180 3.16 10.38 -7.17
N ALA A 181 4.00 9.52 -7.75
CA ALA A 181 3.57 8.32 -8.45
C ALA A 181 3.35 7.17 -7.44
N LEU A 182 2.18 6.51 -7.52
CA LEU A 182 1.81 5.37 -6.70
C LEU A 182 2.09 4.06 -7.44
N HIS A 183 2.88 3.19 -6.83
CA HIS A 183 3.11 1.81 -7.27
C HIS A 183 2.41 0.85 -6.30
N HIS A 184 1.63 -0.08 -6.83
CA HIS A 184 0.91 -1.05 -6.01
C HIS A 184 0.89 -2.43 -6.66
N LEU A 185 0.64 -3.48 -5.87
CA LEU A 185 0.52 -4.84 -6.37
C LEU A 185 -0.91 -5.19 -6.75
N CYS A 186 -1.88 -4.96 -5.86
CA CYS A 186 -3.29 -5.23 -6.16
C CYS A 186 -4.23 -4.22 -5.50
N THR A 187 -5.48 -4.28 -5.94
CA THR A 187 -6.59 -3.43 -5.51
C THR A 187 -7.75 -4.28 -4.96
N TRP A 188 -8.81 -3.62 -4.46
CA TRP A 188 -10.06 -4.30 -4.10
C TRP A 188 -10.72 -5.02 -5.28
N TRP A 189 -10.57 -4.49 -6.49
CA TRP A 189 -11.14 -5.12 -7.69
C TRP A 189 -10.45 -6.44 -8.02
N ASP A 190 -9.13 -6.52 -7.86
CA ASP A 190 -8.37 -7.76 -8.03
C ASP A 190 -8.77 -8.80 -6.97
N VAL A 191 -8.96 -8.35 -5.72
CA VAL A 191 -9.39 -9.21 -4.62
C VAL A 191 -10.80 -9.73 -4.85
N LEU A 192 -11.75 -8.88 -5.27
CA LEU A 192 -13.12 -9.29 -5.58
C LEU A 192 -13.16 -10.31 -6.72
N ALA A 193 -12.38 -10.08 -7.78
CA ALA A 193 -12.29 -11.00 -8.91
C ALA A 193 -11.74 -12.38 -8.48
N GLU A 194 -10.65 -12.41 -7.70
CA GLU A 194 -10.06 -13.67 -7.23
C GLU A 194 -10.97 -14.37 -6.20
N ALA A 195 -11.66 -13.63 -5.33
CA ALA A 195 -12.62 -14.19 -4.37
C ALA A 195 -13.79 -14.90 -5.07
N ARG A 196 -14.28 -14.34 -6.19
CA ARG A 196 -15.29 -14.98 -7.04
C ARG A 196 -14.79 -16.29 -7.66
N LEU A 197 -13.56 -16.28 -8.18
CA LEU A 197 -12.95 -17.49 -8.79
C LEU A 197 -12.77 -18.62 -7.77
N GLN A 198 -12.43 -18.28 -6.54
CA GLN A 198 -12.21 -19.27 -5.47
C GLN A 198 -13.51 -19.77 -4.83
N GLY A 199 -14.64 -19.08 -4.99
CA GLY A 199 -15.89 -19.38 -4.30
C GLY A 199 -15.76 -19.27 -2.76
N SER A 200 -14.90 -18.39 -2.29
CA SER A 200 -14.56 -18.25 -0.86
C SER A 200 -15.62 -17.53 -0.04
N PHE A 201 -16.56 -16.86 -0.70
CA PHE A 201 -17.65 -16.08 -0.09
C PHE A 201 -18.95 -16.36 -0.85
N ASP A 202 -20.08 -16.17 -0.19
CA ASP A 202 -21.39 -16.30 -0.82
C ASP A 202 -21.67 -15.17 -1.82
N ALA A 203 -22.58 -15.43 -2.75
CA ALA A 203 -22.88 -14.51 -3.86
C ALA A 203 -23.49 -13.19 -3.37
N ALA A 204 -24.28 -13.20 -2.30
CA ALA A 204 -24.91 -12.00 -1.76
C ALA A 204 -23.85 -11.07 -1.17
N THR A 205 -22.92 -11.60 -0.38
CA THR A 205 -21.77 -10.85 0.16
C THR A 205 -20.92 -10.24 -0.95
N LEU A 206 -20.60 -11.01 -2.01
CA LEU A 206 -19.79 -10.49 -3.13
C LEU A 206 -20.52 -9.40 -3.93
N THR A 207 -21.84 -9.50 -4.07
CA THR A 207 -22.65 -8.46 -4.72
C THR A 207 -22.67 -7.16 -3.91
N GLU A 208 -22.81 -7.26 -2.59
CA GLU A 208 -22.79 -6.11 -1.69
C GLU A 208 -21.41 -5.44 -1.65
N VAL A 209 -20.34 -6.23 -1.64
CA VAL A 209 -18.97 -5.71 -1.77
C VAL A 209 -18.80 -4.98 -3.08
N GLU A 210 -19.23 -5.53 -4.21
CA GLU A 210 -19.13 -4.87 -5.51
C GLU A 210 -19.89 -3.53 -5.54
N ALA A 211 -21.09 -3.49 -4.98
CA ALA A 211 -21.87 -2.26 -4.85
C ALA A 211 -21.12 -1.18 -4.05
N PHE A 212 -20.46 -1.58 -2.95
CA PHE A 212 -19.61 -0.68 -2.19
C PHE A 212 -18.41 -0.20 -3.00
N LEU A 213 -17.70 -1.10 -3.70
CA LEU A 213 -16.51 -0.72 -4.48
C LEU A 213 -16.86 0.25 -5.63
N ALA A 214 -18.03 0.09 -6.24
CA ALA A 214 -18.51 0.94 -7.35
C ALA A 214 -18.93 2.33 -6.89
N ALA A 215 -19.53 2.46 -5.70
CA ALA A 215 -20.08 3.72 -5.18
C ALA A 215 -19.87 3.83 -3.65
N PRO A 216 -18.61 3.92 -3.18
CA PRO A 216 -18.31 3.81 -1.74
C PRO A 216 -18.94 4.93 -0.90
N ARG A 217 -19.06 6.14 -1.44
CA ARG A 217 -19.64 7.29 -0.69
C ARG A 217 -21.15 7.15 -0.55
N GLU A 218 -21.85 6.82 -1.61
CA GLU A 218 -23.29 6.57 -1.59
C GLU A 218 -23.64 5.38 -0.69
N TRP A 219 -22.86 4.31 -0.79
CA TRP A 219 -23.02 3.13 0.06
C TRP A 219 -22.85 3.47 1.55
N GLN A 220 -21.85 4.30 1.89
CA GLN A 220 -21.59 4.76 3.25
C GLN A 220 -22.68 5.67 3.78
N GLU A 221 -23.16 6.64 2.96
CA GLU A 221 -24.25 7.54 3.35
C GLU A 221 -25.54 6.79 3.66
N ALA A 222 -25.88 5.79 2.85
CA ALA A 222 -27.07 4.97 3.05
C ALA A 222 -27.05 4.14 4.36
N ARG A 223 -25.87 4.02 4.99
CA ARG A 223 -25.63 3.21 6.21
C ARG A 223 -25.10 4.03 7.39
N LYS A 224 -25.03 5.33 7.29
CA LYS A 224 -24.80 6.18 8.48
C LYS A 224 -25.97 6.01 9.43
N SER A 225 -25.70 5.55 10.63
CA SER A 225 -26.69 5.63 11.71
C SER A 225 -27.01 7.10 11.98
N PRO A 226 -28.28 7.44 12.22
CA PRO A 226 -28.71 8.80 12.54
C PRO A 226 -28.06 9.31 13.82
#